data_e2918bbae33df716f231aecedec9aaec
#
_entry.id   e2918bbae33df716f231aecedec9aaec
#
_cell.length_a   1.000
_cell.length_b   1.000
_cell.length_c   1.000
_cell.angle_alpha   90.00
_cell.angle_beta   90.00
_cell.angle_gamma   90.00
#
_symmetry.space_group_name_H-M   'P 1'
#
loop_
_entity.id
_entity.type
_entity.pdbx_description
1 polymer ?
#
loop_
_entity_poly.entity_id
_entity_poly.type
_entity_poly.pdbx_seq_one_letter_code
_entity_poly.pdbx_strand_id
1 'polypeptide(L)'
;MKDGSAPFNADVVTYNTLMKVWGRAAQTLAEGRGRGDVNEVIHAMDDVPEELNHGGVYTAKDAADRALTILNTVEKNYLTGASDIAPNTFGYNIVLDGIAKCHAKDAPEQVEKIFNRMKRVSVEGVPHPDEDEEYLNGDVSKWAAVRPDAISYSIVMETIGQSREYGIMSKVENLLEDIEAEYEKTNDPELKPVTRVANSAINAFLKNSGSIKGHKASSNKAWLSAKKVHEIVNTCNRKWKETGDASYQPDITTITMAIDSYSRCNDIAATERGEFLFEKVYKDWKKTGDSKLKPSSRSFTVVSFCDSNYHT
;
A
#
# COMPACT_ATOMS: atom_id res chain seq x y z
N MET A 1 -38.03 -7.65 35.74
CA MET A 1 -36.87 -8.52 35.66
C MET A 1 -35.89 -7.83 34.70
N LYS A 2 -34.75 -7.34 35.19
CA LYS A 2 -33.74 -6.73 34.36
C LYS A 2 -32.99 -7.87 33.67
N ASP A 3 -33.07 -7.89 32.35
CA ASP A 3 -32.32 -8.82 31.52
C ASP A 3 -30.82 -8.60 31.76
N GLY A 4 -30.14 -9.63 32.28
CA GLY A 4 -28.76 -9.55 32.72
C GLY A 4 -27.76 -9.77 31.59
N SER A 5 -28.07 -9.36 30.35
CA SER A 5 -27.10 -9.28 29.27
C SER A 5 -26.16 -8.10 29.57
N ALA A 6 -24.91 -8.40 29.93
CA ALA A 6 -23.87 -7.38 30.00
C ALA A 6 -23.87 -6.65 28.65
N PRO A 7 -23.90 -5.30 28.65
CA PRO A 7 -23.86 -4.56 27.38
C PRO A 7 -22.59 -4.99 26.63
N PHE A 8 -22.77 -5.45 25.39
CA PHE A 8 -21.63 -5.73 24.50
C PHE A 8 -20.91 -4.40 24.22
N ASN A 9 -19.81 -4.18 24.92
CA ASN A 9 -18.99 -3.00 24.68
C ASN A 9 -17.99 -3.35 23.58
N ALA A 10 -18.25 -2.88 22.36
CA ALA A 10 -17.27 -2.91 21.30
C ALA A 10 -16.00 -2.16 21.74
N ASP A 11 -14.84 -2.68 21.40
CA ASP A 11 -13.54 -2.05 21.61
C ASP A 11 -12.87 -1.74 20.24
N VAL A 12 -11.69 -1.13 20.27
CA VAL A 12 -10.93 -0.82 19.05
C VAL A 12 -10.61 -2.07 18.23
N VAL A 13 -10.41 -3.22 18.90
CA VAL A 13 -10.13 -4.50 18.20
C VAL A 13 -11.37 -4.98 17.44
N THR A 14 -12.56 -4.80 18.04
CA THR A 14 -13.85 -5.13 17.42
C THR A 14 -14.06 -4.32 16.13
N TYR A 15 -13.87 -2.99 16.20
CA TYR A 15 -13.98 -2.13 15.00
C TYR A 15 -12.93 -2.45 13.94
N ASN A 16 -11.68 -2.66 14.33
CA ASN A 16 -10.63 -3.04 13.41
C ASN A 16 -10.91 -4.40 12.74
N THR A 17 -11.48 -5.35 13.49
CA THR A 17 -11.87 -6.65 12.94
C THR A 17 -13.00 -6.49 11.91
N LEU A 18 -14.00 -5.68 12.21
CA LEU A 18 -15.12 -5.42 11.31
C LEU A 18 -14.65 -4.73 10.01
N MET A 19 -13.82 -3.68 10.13
CA MET A 19 -13.19 -3.03 8.96
C MET A 19 -12.38 -4.02 8.13
N LYS A 20 -11.63 -4.93 8.77
CA LYS A 20 -10.83 -5.95 8.10
C LYS A 20 -11.69 -6.97 7.33
N VAL A 21 -12.84 -7.35 7.87
CA VAL A 21 -13.81 -8.23 7.17
C VAL A 21 -14.28 -7.56 5.88
N TRP A 22 -14.68 -6.29 5.95
CA TRP A 22 -15.11 -5.54 4.78
C TRP A 22 -13.98 -5.29 3.77
N GLY A 23 -12.77 -5.00 4.21
CA GLY A 23 -11.59 -4.87 3.34
C GLY A 23 -11.25 -6.19 2.60
N ARG A 24 -11.39 -7.33 3.27
CA ARG A 24 -11.25 -8.65 2.63
C ARG A 24 -12.36 -8.94 1.64
N ALA A 25 -13.61 -8.58 1.97
CA ALA A 25 -14.72 -8.69 1.04
C ALA A 25 -14.48 -7.87 -0.23
N ALA A 26 -13.98 -6.64 -0.09
CA ALA A 26 -13.61 -5.79 -1.22
C ALA A 26 -12.58 -6.47 -2.14
N GLN A 27 -11.52 -7.04 -1.57
CA GLN A 27 -10.52 -7.79 -2.32
C GLN A 27 -11.11 -9.02 -3.02
N THR A 28 -11.90 -9.82 -2.31
CA THR A 28 -12.50 -11.05 -2.84
C THR A 28 -13.43 -10.74 -4.03
N LEU A 29 -14.25 -9.70 -3.91
CA LEU A 29 -15.13 -9.23 -4.97
C LEU A 29 -14.35 -8.68 -6.17
N ALA A 30 -13.28 -7.94 -5.94
CA ALA A 30 -12.42 -7.42 -7.01
C ALA A 30 -11.73 -8.53 -7.80
N GLU A 31 -11.32 -9.61 -7.12
CA GLU A 31 -10.70 -10.79 -7.73
C GLU A 31 -11.71 -11.72 -8.44
N GLY A 32 -12.99 -11.42 -8.38
CA GLY A 32 -14.07 -12.23 -8.96
C GLY A 32 -14.29 -13.60 -8.30
N ARG A 33 -13.72 -13.80 -7.10
CA ARG A 33 -13.78 -15.07 -6.36
C ARG A 33 -15.04 -15.21 -5.50
N GLY A 34 -15.81 -14.13 -5.32
CA GLY A 34 -16.89 -14.06 -4.32
C GLY A 34 -18.32 -14.00 -4.88
N ARG A 35 -18.57 -14.29 -6.15
CA ARG A 35 -19.92 -14.13 -6.74
C ARG A 35 -21.00 -15.09 -6.20
N GLY A 36 -20.63 -16.13 -5.44
CA GLY A 36 -21.58 -17.07 -4.82
C GLY A 36 -21.71 -16.89 -3.31
N ASP A 37 -20.58 -16.76 -2.61
CA ASP A 37 -20.57 -16.99 -1.15
C ASP A 37 -20.95 -15.78 -0.30
N VAL A 38 -20.69 -14.54 -0.75
CA VAL A 38 -20.95 -13.34 0.08
C VAL A 38 -22.44 -13.06 0.18
N ASN A 39 -23.19 -13.27 -0.90
CA ASN A 39 -24.64 -13.09 -0.88
C ASN A 39 -25.35 -14.17 -0.08
N GLU A 40 -24.88 -15.44 -0.15
CA GLU A 40 -25.45 -16.54 0.66
C GLU A 40 -25.23 -16.32 2.16
N VAL A 41 -24.06 -15.83 2.56
CA VAL A 41 -23.76 -15.57 3.99
C VAL A 41 -24.59 -14.39 4.52
N ILE A 42 -24.80 -13.33 3.72
CA ILE A 42 -25.63 -12.17 4.14
C ILE A 42 -27.10 -12.56 4.20
N HIS A 43 -27.59 -13.40 3.28
CA HIS A 43 -28.98 -13.90 3.29
C HIS A 43 -29.23 -14.98 4.35
N ALA A 44 -28.19 -15.64 4.87
CA ALA A 44 -28.31 -16.63 5.94
C ALA A 44 -28.40 -16.00 7.36
N MET A 45 -28.22 -14.70 7.48
CA MET A 45 -28.42 -13.97 8.74
C MET A 45 -29.85 -13.45 8.81
N ASP A 46 -30.74 -14.18 9.49
CA ASP A 46 -32.17 -13.86 9.63
C ASP A 46 -32.48 -12.53 10.34
N ASP A 47 -31.46 -11.87 10.96
CA ASP A 47 -31.60 -10.64 11.74
C ASP A 47 -30.80 -9.46 11.19
N VAL A 48 -30.54 -9.38 9.89
CA VAL A 48 -29.91 -8.21 9.30
C VAL A 48 -30.93 -7.05 9.25
N PRO A 49 -30.68 -5.91 9.93
CA PRO A 49 -31.56 -4.75 9.86
C PRO A 49 -31.86 -4.37 8.40
N GLU A 50 -33.12 -4.03 8.11
CA GLU A 50 -33.60 -3.70 6.76
C GLU A 50 -32.77 -2.60 6.09
N GLU A 51 -32.20 -1.69 6.87
CA GLU A 51 -31.24 -0.65 6.48
C GLU A 51 -29.91 -1.20 5.95
N LEU A 52 -29.55 -2.43 6.30
CA LEU A 52 -28.35 -3.13 5.84
C LEU A 52 -28.63 -4.14 4.74
N ASN A 53 -29.91 -4.46 4.52
CA ASN A 53 -30.36 -5.40 3.48
C ASN A 53 -30.59 -4.63 2.17
N HIS A 54 -29.51 -4.25 1.51
CA HIS A 54 -29.56 -3.47 0.26
C HIS A 54 -30.08 -4.27 -0.95
N GLY A 55 -30.60 -5.51 -0.77
CA GLY A 55 -31.24 -6.28 -1.85
C GLY A 55 -30.44 -6.42 -3.14
N GLY A 56 -29.20 -5.95 -3.15
CA GLY A 56 -28.32 -5.78 -4.29
C GLY A 56 -27.00 -6.54 -4.18
N VAL A 57 -26.41 -6.78 -5.33
CA VAL A 57 -25.07 -7.38 -5.43
C VAL A 57 -24.06 -6.34 -4.96
N TYR A 58 -23.38 -6.58 -3.83
CA TYR A 58 -22.28 -5.74 -3.37
C TYR A 58 -21.16 -5.73 -4.41
N THR A 59 -20.66 -4.53 -4.72
CA THR A 59 -19.42 -4.37 -5.48
C THR A 59 -18.22 -4.32 -4.55
N ALA A 60 -17.03 -4.53 -5.11
CA ALA A 60 -15.80 -4.36 -4.35
C ALA A 60 -15.66 -2.95 -3.74
N LYS A 61 -16.15 -1.94 -4.45
CA LYS A 61 -16.18 -0.56 -3.97
C LYS A 61 -17.14 -0.40 -2.78
N ASP A 62 -18.35 -0.93 -2.86
CA ASP A 62 -19.32 -0.83 -1.75
C ASP A 62 -18.75 -1.44 -0.46
N ALA A 63 -18.04 -2.56 -0.57
CA ALA A 63 -17.38 -3.17 0.58
C ALA A 63 -16.24 -2.30 1.15
N ALA A 64 -15.43 -1.68 0.29
CA ALA A 64 -14.39 -0.75 0.72
C ALA A 64 -14.97 0.52 1.36
N ASP A 65 -16.03 1.09 0.77
CA ASP A 65 -16.76 2.26 1.28
C ASP A 65 -17.41 1.96 2.64
N ARG A 66 -17.85 0.71 2.87
CA ARG A 66 -18.35 0.28 4.17
C ARG A 66 -17.27 0.27 5.25
N ALA A 67 -16.07 -0.23 4.93
CA ALA A 67 -14.93 -0.15 5.85
C ALA A 67 -14.58 1.30 6.21
N LEU A 68 -14.59 2.19 5.22
CA LEU A 68 -14.38 3.63 5.43
C LEU A 68 -15.47 4.27 6.30
N THR A 69 -16.74 3.90 6.07
CA THR A 69 -17.87 4.39 6.90
C THR A 69 -17.69 4.01 8.36
N ILE A 70 -17.22 2.80 8.65
CA ILE A 70 -16.94 2.36 10.02
C ILE A 70 -15.83 3.22 10.65
N LEU A 71 -14.72 3.46 9.93
CA LEU A 71 -13.66 4.34 10.41
C LEU A 71 -14.18 5.74 10.72
N ASN A 72 -14.94 6.35 9.80
CA ASN A 72 -15.53 7.67 9.98
C ASN A 72 -16.48 7.71 11.22
N THR A 73 -17.22 6.63 11.44
CA THR A 73 -18.10 6.53 12.63
C THR A 73 -17.30 6.46 13.92
N VAL A 74 -16.20 5.69 13.96
CA VAL A 74 -15.30 5.62 15.12
C VAL A 74 -14.69 7.00 15.40
N GLU A 75 -14.20 7.68 14.35
CA GLU A 75 -13.66 9.04 14.45
C GLU A 75 -14.69 10.01 15.03
N LYS A 76 -15.89 10.05 14.41
CA LYS A 76 -16.97 10.95 14.84
C LYS A 76 -17.36 10.70 16.30
N ASN A 77 -17.59 9.46 16.69
CA ASN A 77 -17.98 9.11 18.05
C ASN A 77 -16.91 9.50 19.08
N TYR A 78 -15.64 9.34 18.70
CA TYR A 78 -14.52 9.75 19.54
C TYR A 78 -14.44 11.28 19.68
N LEU A 79 -14.52 12.02 18.56
CA LEU A 79 -14.48 13.50 18.56
C LEU A 79 -15.63 14.13 19.33
N THR A 80 -16.83 13.56 19.23
CA THR A 80 -18.01 14.06 19.97
C THR A 80 -18.06 13.63 21.41
N GLY A 81 -17.11 12.81 21.88
CA GLY A 81 -17.15 12.23 23.23
C GLY A 81 -18.23 11.15 23.41
N ALA A 82 -18.89 10.71 22.34
CA ALA A 82 -19.87 9.63 22.39
C ALA A 82 -19.22 8.25 22.64
N SER A 83 -17.92 8.14 22.44
CA SER A 83 -17.13 6.92 22.70
C SER A 83 -15.71 7.29 23.11
N ASP A 84 -15.14 6.51 24.04
CA ASP A 84 -13.72 6.59 24.43
C ASP A 84 -12.78 5.79 23.49
N ILE A 85 -13.33 5.21 22.43
CA ILE A 85 -12.59 4.37 21.48
C ILE A 85 -11.94 5.27 20.44
N ALA A 86 -10.64 5.52 20.59
CA ALA A 86 -9.84 6.26 19.62
C ALA A 86 -9.51 5.38 18.39
N PRO A 87 -9.58 5.93 17.18
CA PRO A 87 -8.97 5.29 16.01
C PRO A 87 -7.46 5.10 16.23
N ASN A 88 -6.87 4.17 15.48
CA ASN A 88 -5.43 3.95 15.51
C ASN A 88 -4.87 3.74 14.09
N THR A 89 -3.54 3.82 13.95
CA THR A 89 -2.83 3.61 12.69
C THR A 89 -3.22 2.29 12.01
N PHE A 90 -3.43 1.22 12.80
CA PHE A 90 -3.81 -0.09 12.26
C PHE A 90 -5.20 -0.05 11.60
N GLY A 91 -6.19 0.63 12.20
CA GLY A 91 -7.52 0.82 11.61
C GLY A 91 -7.47 1.59 10.29
N TYR A 92 -6.69 2.66 10.25
CA TYR A 92 -6.46 3.41 9.00
C TYR A 92 -5.80 2.55 7.92
N ASN A 93 -4.76 1.77 8.26
CA ASN A 93 -4.08 0.88 7.33
C ASN A 93 -5.01 -0.20 6.76
N ILE A 94 -5.94 -0.72 7.56
CA ILE A 94 -6.96 -1.66 7.08
C ILE A 94 -7.85 -1.02 6.01
N VAL A 95 -8.30 0.22 6.23
CA VAL A 95 -9.16 0.94 5.29
C VAL A 95 -8.38 1.29 4.03
N LEU A 96 -7.16 1.80 4.15
CA LEU A 96 -6.27 2.07 3.02
C LEU A 96 -6.05 0.82 2.16
N ASP A 97 -5.75 -0.33 2.78
CA ASP A 97 -5.55 -1.61 2.09
C ASP A 97 -6.83 -2.10 1.40
N GLY A 98 -7.99 -1.97 2.07
CA GLY A 98 -9.29 -2.32 1.49
C GLY A 98 -9.63 -1.50 0.24
N ILE A 99 -9.43 -0.18 0.29
CA ILE A 99 -9.63 0.71 -0.85
C ILE A 99 -8.62 0.41 -1.98
N ALA A 100 -7.35 0.20 -1.64
CA ALA A 100 -6.33 -0.15 -2.63
C ALA A 100 -6.68 -1.43 -3.40
N LYS A 101 -7.25 -2.42 -2.72
CA LYS A 101 -7.58 -3.75 -3.26
C LYS A 101 -8.94 -3.84 -3.93
N CYS A 102 -9.82 -2.85 -3.78
CA CYS A 102 -11.10 -2.85 -4.49
C CYS A 102 -10.94 -2.54 -6.00
N HIS A 103 -9.74 -2.09 -6.41
CA HIS A 103 -9.42 -1.73 -7.80
C HIS A 103 -10.38 -0.73 -8.44
N ALA A 104 -11.08 0.08 -7.64
CA ALA A 104 -11.92 1.15 -8.13
C ALA A 104 -11.06 2.23 -8.80
N LYS A 105 -11.64 2.91 -9.80
CA LYS A 105 -10.92 3.92 -10.58
C LYS A 105 -10.46 5.11 -9.71
N ASP A 106 -11.23 5.45 -8.70
CA ASP A 106 -10.99 6.55 -7.74
C ASP A 106 -10.20 6.11 -6.50
N ALA A 107 -9.79 4.84 -6.40
CA ALA A 107 -9.02 4.32 -5.27
C ALA A 107 -7.72 5.12 -5.00
N PRO A 108 -6.92 5.55 -6.00
CA PRO A 108 -5.74 6.38 -5.74
C PRO A 108 -6.06 7.69 -5.05
N GLU A 109 -7.11 8.39 -5.49
CA GLU A 109 -7.56 9.65 -4.89
C GLU A 109 -8.06 9.46 -3.46
N GLN A 110 -8.87 8.43 -3.22
CA GLN A 110 -9.38 8.10 -1.89
C GLN A 110 -8.26 7.74 -0.91
N VAL A 111 -7.29 6.92 -1.35
CA VAL A 111 -6.13 6.54 -0.53
C VAL A 111 -5.28 7.77 -0.18
N GLU A 112 -4.99 8.67 -1.14
CA GLU A 112 -4.28 9.92 -0.87
C GLU A 112 -5.03 10.80 0.15
N LYS A 113 -6.37 10.92 0.01
CA LYS A 113 -7.19 11.69 0.93
C LYS A 113 -7.13 11.16 2.37
N ILE A 114 -7.26 9.85 2.56
CA ILE A 114 -7.19 9.21 3.89
C ILE A 114 -5.78 9.32 4.47
N PHE A 115 -4.75 9.12 3.67
CA PHE A 115 -3.36 9.26 4.10
C PHE A 115 -3.02 10.70 4.55
N ASN A 116 -3.48 11.70 3.80
CA ASN A 116 -3.32 13.10 4.19
C ASN A 116 -4.12 13.43 5.46
N ARG A 117 -5.27 12.77 5.67
CA ARG A 117 -6.01 12.85 6.93
C ARG A 117 -5.20 12.28 8.10
N MET A 118 -4.58 11.09 7.94
CA MET A 118 -3.67 10.54 8.96
C MET A 118 -2.54 11.50 9.33
N LYS A 119 -1.90 12.13 8.33
CA LYS A 119 -0.84 13.12 8.57
C LYS A 119 -1.35 14.31 9.38
N ARG A 120 -2.50 14.86 9.05
CA ARG A 120 -3.10 15.98 9.79
C ARG A 120 -3.43 15.60 11.22
N VAL A 121 -4.08 14.47 11.43
CA VAL A 121 -4.40 13.95 12.76
C VAL A 121 -3.16 13.85 13.64
N SER A 122 -2.06 13.36 13.06
CA SER A 122 -0.77 13.24 13.75
C SER A 122 -0.16 14.58 14.20
N VAL A 123 -0.41 15.65 13.45
CA VAL A 123 0.21 16.97 13.68
C VAL A 123 -0.75 17.93 14.37
N GLU A 124 -2.00 17.98 13.95
CA GLU A 124 -3.00 18.98 14.34
C GLU A 124 -4.02 18.43 15.35
N GLY A 125 -4.08 17.09 15.52
CA GLY A 125 -5.06 16.44 16.37
C GLY A 125 -6.49 16.46 15.80
N VAL A 126 -6.69 16.88 14.53
CA VAL A 126 -8.01 17.04 13.92
C VAL A 126 -8.06 16.37 12.55
N PRO A 127 -9.03 15.47 12.29
CA PRO A 127 -9.13 14.77 11.01
C PRO A 127 -9.69 15.64 9.86
N HIS A 128 -10.56 16.60 10.18
CA HIS A 128 -11.28 17.44 9.22
C HIS A 128 -11.11 18.92 9.55
N PRO A 129 -10.44 19.72 8.70
CA PRO A 129 -10.24 21.15 8.96
C PRO A 129 -11.51 22.00 8.75
N ASP A 130 -12.51 21.45 8.03
CA ASP A 130 -13.72 22.17 7.60
C ASP A 130 -14.97 21.82 8.45
N GLU A 131 -14.83 20.91 9.42
CA GLU A 131 -15.93 20.59 10.35
C GLU A 131 -15.81 21.51 11.56
N ASP A 132 -16.90 22.24 11.82
CA ASP A 132 -17.05 23.25 12.88
C ASP A 132 -16.44 22.81 14.23
N GLU A 133 -15.87 23.78 14.95
CA GLU A 133 -15.23 23.60 16.28
C GLU A 133 -16.13 22.87 17.32
N GLU A 134 -17.42 22.71 17.04
CA GLU A 134 -18.41 22.03 17.87
C GLU A 134 -18.12 20.53 18.10
N TYR A 135 -17.26 19.93 17.27
CA TYR A 135 -16.90 18.49 17.36
C TYR A 135 -15.68 18.18 18.23
N LEU A 136 -14.99 19.17 18.77
CA LEU A 136 -13.70 18.99 19.48
C LEU A 136 -13.85 18.71 20.99
N ASN A 137 -14.84 17.96 21.42
CA ASN A 137 -14.99 17.57 22.83
C ASN A 137 -14.17 16.34 23.25
N GLY A 138 -13.54 15.65 22.31
CA GLY A 138 -12.70 14.48 22.56
C GLY A 138 -11.30 14.83 23.03
N ASP A 139 -10.65 13.89 23.74
CA ASP A 139 -9.26 14.01 24.18
C ASP A 139 -8.31 13.87 22.98
N VAL A 140 -7.99 15.00 22.33
CA VAL A 140 -7.10 15.05 21.16
C VAL A 140 -5.71 14.47 21.42
N SER A 141 -5.29 14.32 22.69
CA SER A 141 -3.97 13.74 23.02
C SER A 141 -3.83 12.28 22.57
N LYS A 142 -4.93 11.53 22.50
CA LYS A 142 -4.94 10.14 22.04
C LYS A 142 -4.79 10.01 20.52
N TRP A 143 -5.09 11.06 19.77
CA TRP A 143 -4.88 11.11 18.33
C TRP A 143 -3.41 11.14 17.94
N ALA A 144 -2.53 11.55 18.83
CA ALA A 144 -1.07 11.52 18.61
C ALA A 144 -0.55 10.09 18.30
N ALA A 145 -1.34 9.06 18.62
CA ALA A 145 -1.04 7.67 18.25
C ALA A 145 -1.40 7.33 16.79
N VAL A 146 -2.18 8.18 16.10
CA VAL A 146 -2.54 7.98 14.69
C VAL A 146 -1.54 8.72 13.82
N ARG A 147 -0.55 8.01 13.32
CA ARG A 147 0.41 8.56 12.35
C ARG A 147 0.70 7.55 11.26
N PRO A 148 0.99 8.01 10.03
CA PRO A 148 1.43 7.12 8.97
C PRO A 148 2.69 6.35 9.40
N ASP A 149 2.72 5.07 9.09
CA ASP A 149 3.86 4.17 9.25
C ASP A 149 4.39 3.67 7.89
N ALA A 150 5.42 2.85 7.88
CA ALA A 150 5.98 2.28 6.66
C ALA A 150 4.95 1.47 5.85
N ILE A 151 3.92 0.92 6.51
CA ILE A 151 2.84 0.19 5.86
C ILE A 151 1.92 1.18 5.13
N SER A 152 1.52 2.26 5.79
CA SER A 152 0.72 3.34 5.20
C SER A 152 1.38 3.88 3.93
N TYR A 153 2.65 4.26 4.01
CA TYR A 153 3.43 4.76 2.87
C TYR A 153 3.50 3.74 1.73
N SER A 154 3.73 2.45 2.05
CA SER A 154 3.77 1.37 1.05
C SER A 154 2.44 1.23 0.31
N ILE A 155 1.31 1.20 1.03
CA ILE A 155 -0.02 1.07 0.43
C ILE A 155 -0.31 2.26 -0.50
N VAL A 156 0.00 3.48 -0.04
CA VAL A 156 -0.23 4.69 -0.84
C VAL A 156 0.60 4.67 -2.13
N MET A 157 1.91 4.41 -2.04
CA MET A 157 2.78 4.34 -3.22
C MET A 157 2.32 3.28 -4.22
N GLU A 158 1.94 2.08 -3.75
CA GLU A 158 1.45 1.01 -4.62
C GLU A 158 0.13 1.36 -5.30
N THR A 159 -0.76 2.07 -4.59
CA THR A 159 -2.08 2.44 -5.11
C THR A 159 -2.00 3.57 -6.11
N ILE A 160 -1.27 4.66 -5.79
CA ILE A 160 -1.08 5.77 -6.74
C ILE A 160 -0.28 5.32 -7.98
N GLY A 161 0.64 4.36 -7.83
CA GLY A 161 1.35 3.75 -8.95
C GLY A 161 0.44 3.03 -9.95
N GLN A 162 -0.79 2.69 -9.58
CA GLN A 162 -1.80 2.12 -10.49
C GLN A 162 -2.52 3.19 -11.31
N SER A 163 -2.54 4.43 -10.83
CA SER A 163 -3.06 5.57 -11.58
C SER A 163 -2.18 5.85 -12.80
N ARG A 164 -2.82 6.28 -13.90
CA ARG A 164 -2.11 6.67 -15.13
C ARG A 164 -1.98 8.19 -15.24
N GLU A 165 -2.09 8.89 -14.13
CA GLU A 165 -2.01 10.34 -14.09
C GLU A 165 -0.59 10.84 -14.36
N TYR A 166 -0.53 12.10 -14.78
CA TYR A 166 0.74 12.79 -14.92
C TYR A 166 1.33 13.08 -13.52
N GLY A 167 2.65 12.97 -13.39
CA GLY A 167 3.34 13.33 -12.14
C GLY A 167 3.42 12.23 -11.07
N ILE A 168 2.92 11.01 -11.34
CA ILE A 168 2.99 9.88 -10.38
C ILE A 168 4.42 9.62 -9.90
N MET A 169 5.40 9.68 -10.80
CA MET A 169 6.79 9.45 -10.41
C MET A 169 7.26 10.44 -9.35
N SER A 170 6.96 11.73 -9.53
CA SER A 170 7.30 12.75 -8.53
C SER A 170 6.53 12.58 -7.22
N LYS A 171 5.27 12.16 -7.28
CA LYS A 171 4.50 11.84 -6.06
C LYS A 171 5.15 10.71 -5.26
N VAL A 172 5.60 9.63 -5.93
CA VAL A 172 6.28 8.50 -5.27
C VAL A 172 7.64 8.93 -4.70
N GLU A 173 8.39 9.76 -5.43
CA GLU A 173 9.65 10.33 -4.93
C GLU A 173 9.44 11.16 -3.67
N ASN A 174 8.47 12.06 -3.68
CA ASN A 174 8.13 12.88 -2.52
C ASN A 174 7.73 12.03 -1.31
N LEU A 175 7.00 10.93 -1.51
CA LEU A 175 6.63 10.02 -0.42
C LEU A 175 7.84 9.25 0.15
N LEU A 176 8.83 8.91 -0.70
CA LEU A 176 10.09 8.31 -0.22
C LEU A 176 10.93 9.30 0.58
N GLU A 177 11.06 10.53 0.09
CA GLU A 177 11.77 11.60 0.79
C GLU A 177 11.10 11.93 2.12
N ASP A 178 9.77 11.96 2.15
CA ASP A 178 8.97 12.27 3.32
C ASP A 178 9.13 11.21 4.43
N ILE A 179 9.04 9.92 4.10
CA ILE A 179 9.25 8.86 5.10
C ILE A 179 10.70 8.81 5.60
N GLU A 180 11.68 9.09 4.73
CA GLU A 180 13.10 9.16 5.13
C GLU A 180 13.33 10.33 6.09
N ALA A 181 12.80 11.52 5.79
CA ALA A 181 12.91 12.69 6.63
C ALA A 181 12.23 12.50 8.00
N GLU A 182 11.02 11.92 8.02
CA GLU A 182 10.34 11.63 9.28
C GLU A 182 11.07 10.55 10.11
N TYR A 183 11.64 9.53 9.47
CA TYR A 183 12.46 8.53 10.15
C TYR A 183 13.73 9.14 10.74
N GLU A 184 14.44 9.98 9.99
CA GLU A 184 15.65 10.67 10.47
C GLU A 184 15.37 11.61 11.66
N LYS A 185 14.22 12.29 11.64
CA LYS A 185 13.77 13.18 12.69
C LYS A 185 13.35 12.48 13.97
N THR A 186 12.62 11.36 13.84
CA THR A 186 11.99 10.68 14.98
C THR A 186 12.73 9.44 15.46
N ASN A 187 13.53 8.83 14.61
CA ASN A 187 14.16 7.51 14.76
C ASN A 187 13.15 6.41 15.14
N ASP A 188 11.89 6.56 14.68
CA ASP A 188 10.82 5.62 14.96
C ASP A 188 10.95 4.35 14.12
N PRO A 189 11.07 3.17 14.73
CA PRO A 189 11.20 1.91 13.98
C PRO A 189 10.05 1.62 13.01
N GLU A 190 8.84 2.13 13.28
CA GLU A 190 7.67 1.94 12.43
C GLU A 190 7.73 2.78 11.13
N LEU A 191 8.52 3.85 11.13
CA LEU A 191 8.78 4.70 9.96
C LEU A 191 10.01 4.26 9.17
N LYS A 192 10.74 3.25 9.63
CA LYS A 192 11.98 2.82 8.99
C LYS A 192 11.77 2.46 7.51
N PRO A 193 12.43 3.16 6.55
CA PRO A 193 12.23 2.93 5.12
C PRO A 193 13.05 1.72 4.65
N VAL A 194 12.61 0.53 5.08
CA VAL A 194 13.23 -0.75 4.77
C VAL A 194 12.97 -1.18 3.31
N THR A 195 13.62 -2.26 2.87
CA THR A 195 13.48 -2.84 1.51
C THR A 195 12.02 -3.00 1.07
N ARG A 196 11.08 -3.24 1.99
CA ARG A 196 9.65 -3.32 1.68
C ARG A 196 9.11 -2.00 1.10
N VAL A 197 9.43 -0.86 1.72
CA VAL A 197 9.04 0.48 1.24
C VAL A 197 9.65 0.75 -0.13
N ALA A 198 10.95 0.42 -0.28
CA ALA A 198 11.64 0.52 -1.56
C ALA A 198 10.96 -0.31 -2.65
N ASN A 199 10.55 -1.54 -2.34
CA ASN A 199 9.84 -2.42 -3.28
C ASN A 199 8.48 -1.85 -3.71
N SER A 200 7.74 -1.20 -2.81
CA SER A 200 6.47 -0.52 -3.14
C SER A 200 6.69 0.65 -4.11
N ALA A 201 7.72 1.45 -3.87
CA ALA A 201 8.10 2.54 -4.79
C ALA A 201 8.54 2.01 -6.16
N ILE A 202 9.41 0.99 -6.20
CA ILE A 202 9.85 0.35 -7.44
C ILE A 202 8.65 -0.19 -8.23
N ASN A 203 7.71 -0.85 -7.56
CA ASN A 203 6.50 -1.37 -8.18
C ASN A 203 5.64 -0.25 -8.79
N ALA A 204 5.51 0.89 -8.09
CA ALA A 204 4.84 2.08 -8.61
C ALA A 204 5.51 2.63 -9.87
N PHE A 205 6.84 2.72 -9.90
CA PHE A 205 7.60 3.13 -11.09
C PHE A 205 7.41 2.16 -12.25
N LEU A 206 7.45 0.85 -12.00
CA LEU A 206 7.23 -0.17 -13.02
C LEU A 206 5.84 -0.08 -13.64
N LYS A 207 4.79 0.09 -12.82
CA LYS A 207 3.41 0.24 -13.33
C LYS A 207 3.26 1.50 -14.19
N ASN A 208 4.01 2.56 -13.89
CA ASN A 208 3.98 3.82 -14.64
C ASN A 208 4.89 3.83 -15.88
N SER A 209 5.91 2.98 -15.93
CA SER A 209 6.80 2.86 -17.11
C SER A 209 6.13 2.13 -18.28
N GLY A 210 5.03 1.38 -18.01
CA GLY A 210 4.37 0.53 -19.00
C GLY A 210 3.71 1.30 -20.13
N SER A 211 3.68 0.67 -21.32
CA SER A 211 2.93 1.11 -22.49
C SER A 211 1.43 1.19 -22.16
N ILE A 212 0.79 2.30 -22.44
CA ILE A 212 -0.67 2.34 -22.58
C ILE A 212 -1.01 1.44 -23.77
N LYS A 213 -2.02 0.55 -23.63
CA LYS A 213 -2.43 -0.34 -24.74
C LYS A 213 -2.48 0.43 -26.05
N GLY A 214 -1.60 0.07 -27.00
CA GLY A 214 -1.54 0.65 -28.35
C GLY A 214 -0.53 1.79 -28.56
N HIS A 215 0.12 2.31 -27.53
CA HIS A 215 1.21 3.28 -27.67
C HIS A 215 2.46 2.74 -26.99
N LYS A 216 3.55 2.58 -27.75
CA LYS A 216 4.86 2.25 -27.15
C LYS A 216 5.16 3.34 -26.11
N ALA A 217 5.53 2.93 -24.90
CA ALA A 217 6.04 3.89 -23.91
C ALA A 217 7.11 4.73 -24.60
N SER A 218 7.10 6.04 -24.40
CA SER A 218 8.23 6.86 -24.82
C SER A 218 9.48 6.23 -24.21
N SER A 219 10.46 5.87 -25.02
CA SER A 219 11.74 5.30 -24.59
C SER A 219 12.33 6.09 -23.40
N ASN A 220 12.18 7.41 -23.41
CA ASN A 220 12.61 8.29 -22.33
C ASN A 220 11.89 8.04 -21.00
N LYS A 221 10.61 7.68 -20.99
CA LYS A 221 9.86 7.42 -19.74
C LYS A 221 10.30 6.10 -19.11
N ALA A 222 10.52 5.07 -19.90
CA ALA A 222 11.02 3.78 -19.42
C ALA A 222 12.45 3.93 -18.84
N TRP A 223 13.32 4.64 -19.53
CA TRP A 223 14.67 4.95 -19.05
C TRP A 223 14.67 5.75 -17.74
N LEU A 224 13.82 6.78 -17.65
CA LEU A 224 13.70 7.56 -16.42
C LEU A 224 13.25 6.68 -15.25
N SER A 225 12.24 5.82 -15.48
CA SER A 225 11.78 4.85 -14.48
C SER A 225 12.90 3.88 -14.07
N ALA A 226 13.63 3.29 -15.03
CA ALA A 226 14.72 2.38 -14.75
C ALA A 226 15.87 3.04 -13.98
N LYS A 227 16.19 4.30 -14.31
CA LYS A 227 17.16 5.09 -13.56
C LYS A 227 16.76 5.28 -12.10
N LYS A 228 15.50 5.65 -11.83
CA LYS A 228 14.98 5.80 -10.47
C LYS A 228 14.97 4.49 -9.69
N VAL A 229 14.55 3.40 -10.33
CA VAL A 229 14.63 2.06 -9.73
C VAL A 229 16.07 1.72 -9.35
N HIS A 230 17.04 2.00 -10.23
CA HIS A 230 18.45 1.77 -9.95
C HIS A 230 18.97 2.60 -8.76
N GLU A 231 18.59 3.87 -8.68
CA GLU A 231 18.93 4.76 -7.56
C GLU A 231 18.40 4.22 -6.23
N ILE A 232 17.15 3.74 -6.19
CA ILE A 232 16.55 3.12 -4.99
C ILE A 232 17.31 1.87 -4.57
N VAL A 233 17.60 0.95 -5.51
CA VAL A 233 18.36 -0.27 -5.21
C VAL A 233 19.76 0.04 -4.68
N ASN A 234 20.44 1.03 -5.28
CA ASN A 234 21.76 1.46 -4.80
C ASN A 234 21.68 2.09 -3.39
N THR A 235 20.66 2.86 -3.10
CA THR A 235 20.42 3.42 -1.77
C THR A 235 20.22 2.33 -0.73
N CYS A 236 19.40 1.32 -1.02
CA CYS A 236 19.23 0.15 -0.15
C CYS A 236 20.56 -0.59 0.08
N ASN A 237 21.33 -0.86 -0.98
CA ASN A 237 22.63 -1.51 -0.89
C ASN A 237 23.62 -0.69 -0.06
N ARG A 238 23.65 0.63 -0.24
CA ARG A 238 24.52 1.52 0.52
C ARG A 238 24.15 1.49 1.99
N LYS A 239 22.87 1.72 2.34
CA LYS A 239 22.39 1.67 3.73
C LYS A 239 22.69 0.33 4.39
N TRP A 240 22.47 -0.77 3.69
CA TRP A 240 22.83 -2.12 4.20
C TRP A 240 24.31 -2.25 4.50
N LYS A 241 25.19 -1.82 3.59
CA LYS A 241 26.64 -1.91 3.79
C LYS A 241 27.14 -1.02 4.92
N GLU A 242 26.59 0.18 5.07
CA GLU A 242 26.96 1.15 6.10
C GLU A 242 26.49 0.73 7.49
N THR A 243 25.29 0.17 7.59
CA THR A 243 24.66 -0.15 8.89
C THR A 243 24.77 -1.61 9.29
N GLY A 244 25.02 -2.52 8.36
CA GLY A 244 24.92 -3.97 8.57
C GLY A 244 23.48 -4.48 8.75
N ASP A 245 22.47 -3.61 8.64
CA ASP A 245 21.09 -3.93 8.90
C ASP A 245 20.44 -4.67 7.72
N ALA A 246 20.14 -5.96 7.96
CA ALA A 246 19.56 -6.85 6.96
C ALA A 246 18.15 -6.42 6.46
N SER A 247 17.50 -5.45 7.11
CA SER A 247 16.22 -4.91 6.64
C SER A 247 16.35 -4.01 5.41
N TYR A 248 17.55 -3.48 5.16
CA TYR A 248 17.88 -2.71 3.95
C TYR A 248 18.44 -3.57 2.81
N GLN A 249 18.76 -4.84 3.07
CA GLN A 249 19.35 -5.72 2.06
C GLN A 249 18.37 -5.96 0.91
N PRO A 250 18.69 -5.57 -0.33
CA PRO A 250 17.87 -5.93 -1.49
C PRO A 250 17.77 -7.45 -1.61
N ASP A 251 16.55 -7.94 -1.74
CA ASP A 251 16.25 -9.34 -1.96
C ASP A 251 16.09 -9.67 -3.46
N ILE A 252 15.87 -10.94 -3.79
CA ILE A 252 15.68 -11.37 -5.18
C ILE A 252 14.46 -10.69 -5.83
N THR A 253 13.44 -10.29 -5.04
CA THR A 253 12.27 -9.56 -5.53
C THR A 253 12.67 -8.17 -5.99
N THR A 254 13.41 -7.43 -5.16
CA THR A 254 13.95 -6.10 -5.48
C THR A 254 14.78 -6.13 -6.75
N ILE A 255 15.70 -7.11 -6.84
CA ILE A 255 16.58 -7.26 -8.01
C ILE A 255 15.80 -7.66 -9.26
N THR A 256 14.82 -8.57 -9.15
CA THR A 256 13.98 -8.96 -10.28
C THR A 256 13.17 -7.78 -10.82
N MET A 257 12.64 -6.93 -9.94
CA MET A 257 11.95 -5.70 -10.34
C MET A 257 12.90 -4.69 -11.01
N ALA A 258 14.15 -4.58 -10.54
CA ALA A 258 15.15 -3.75 -11.21
C ALA A 258 15.47 -4.25 -12.62
N ILE A 259 15.63 -5.55 -12.81
CA ILE A 259 15.84 -6.17 -14.12
C ILE A 259 14.61 -5.94 -15.03
N ASP A 260 13.38 -6.12 -14.50
CA ASP A 260 12.13 -5.84 -15.23
C ASP A 260 12.07 -4.36 -15.69
N SER A 261 12.59 -3.42 -14.90
CA SER A 261 12.64 -2.01 -15.29
C SER A 261 13.53 -1.77 -16.52
N TYR A 262 14.66 -2.46 -16.60
CA TYR A 262 15.56 -2.38 -17.75
C TYR A 262 14.99 -3.07 -18.99
N SER A 263 14.32 -4.22 -18.84
CA SER A 263 13.70 -4.94 -19.96
C SER A 263 12.65 -4.11 -20.70
N ARG A 264 12.07 -3.11 -20.03
CA ARG A 264 11.06 -2.20 -20.60
C ARG A 264 11.65 -1.04 -21.40
N CYS A 265 12.96 -0.81 -21.29
CA CYS A 265 13.62 0.30 -21.99
C CYS A 265 13.75 0.06 -23.49
N ASN A 266 13.68 -1.19 -23.96
CA ASN A 266 13.88 -1.59 -25.34
C ASN A 266 15.21 -1.03 -25.91
N ASP A 267 16.30 -1.25 -25.18
CA ASP A 267 17.62 -0.72 -25.42
C ASP A 267 18.69 -1.73 -24.99
N ILE A 268 19.71 -1.94 -25.82
CA ILE A 268 20.77 -2.94 -25.60
C ILE A 268 21.53 -2.67 -24.31
N ALA A 269 21.93 -1.41 -24.06
CA ALA A 269 22.66 -1.07 -22.86
C ALA A 269 21.84 -1.29 -21.57
N ALA A 270 20.52 -1.13 -21.63
CA ALA A 270 19.62 -1.46 -20.53
C ALA A 270 19.55 -2.99 -20.32
N THR A 271 19.47 -3.77 -21.39
CA THR A 271 19.49 -5.23 -21.34
C THR A 271 20.77 -5.75 -20.68
N GLU A 272 21.93 -5.32 -21.17
CA GLU A 272 23.24 -5.68 -20.58
C GLU A 272 23.33 -5.36 -19.08
N ARG A 273 22.73 -4.24 -18.63
CA ARG A 273 22.65 -3.91 -17.21
C ARG A 273 21.78 -4.89 -16.42
N GLY A 274 20.64 -5.28 -16.99
CA GLY A 274 19.76 -6.29 -16.40
C GLY A 274 20.44 -7.64 -16.24
N GLU A 275 21.12 -8.12 -17.28
CA GLU A 275 21.92 -9.35 -17.28
C GLU A 275 23.04 -9.29 -16.24
N PHE A 276 23.80 -8.21 -16.24
CA PHE A 276 24.87 -8.01 -15.26
C PHE A 276 24.36 -8.06 -13.83
N LEU A 277 23.21 -7.45 -13.52
CA LEU A 277 22.60 -7.52 -12.20
C LEU A 277 22.20 -8.95 -11.82
N PHE A 278 21.61 -9.68 -12.75
CA PHE A 278 21.23 -11.08 -12.54
C PHE A 278 22.45 -11.98 -12.29
N GLU A 279 23.46 -11.89 -13.14
CA GLU A 279 24.69 -12.67 -12.98
C GLU A 279 25.36 -12.42 -11.65
N LYS A 280 25.45 -11.15 -11.23
CA LYS A 280 26.03 -10.76 -9.94
C LYS A 280 25.28 -11.42 -8.81
N VAL A 281 23.95 -11.30 -8.75
CA VAL A 281 23.13 -11.90 -7.70
C VAL A 281 23.20 -13.42 -7.74
N TYR A 282 23.21 -14.02 -8.93
CA TYR A 282 23.37 -15.48 -9.07
C TYR A 282 24.72 -15.98 -8.52
N LYS A 283 25.82 -15.27 -8.83
CA LYS A 283 27.15 -15.55 -8.30
C LYS A 283 27.19 -15.40 -6.77
N ASP A 284 26.60 -14.32 -6.25
CA ASP A 284 26.53 -14.05 -4.81
C ASP A 284 25.72 -15.14 -4.08
N TRP A 285 24.56 -15.52 -4.61
CA TRP A 285 23.77 -16.63 -4.09
C TRP A 285 24.55 -17.97 -4.09
N LYS A 286 25.21 -18.31 -5.20
CA LYS A 286 26.02 -19.53 -5.28
C LYS A 286 27.16 -19.55 -4.26
N LYS A 287 27.74 -18.39 -3.98
CA LYS A 287 28.86 -18.25 -3.03
C LYS A 287 28.41 -18.29 -1.57
N THR A 288 27.31 -17.64 -1.25
CA THR A 288 26.87 -17.42 0.13
C THR A 288 25.78 -18.39 0.60
N GLY A 289 25.00 -18.97 -0.33
CA GLY A 289 23.80 -19.75 -0.01
C GLY A 289 22.65 -18.91 0.55
N ASP A 290 22.74 -17.57 0.50
CA ASP A 290 21.73 -16.68 1.06
C ASP A 290 20.36 -16.89 0.39
N SER A 291 19.39 -17.36 1.17
CA SER A 291 18.05 -17.66 0.69
C SER A 291 17.31 -16.44 0.14
N LYS A 292 17.63 -15.22 0.60
CA LYS A 292 17.06 -13.97 0.09
C LYS A 292 17.47 -13.68 -1.35
N LEU A 293 18.63 -14.18 -1.79
CA LEU A 293 19.17 -13.99 -3.13
C LEU A 293 18.86 -15.16 -4.06
N LYS A 294 18.16 -16.21 -3.59
CA LYS A 294 17.85 -17.39 -4.39
C LYS A 294 16.98 -17.03 -5.60
N PRO A 295 17.47 -17.24 -6.85
CA PRO A 295 16.69 -16.95 -8.03
C PRO A 295 15.38 -17.73 -8.08
N SER A 296 14.31 -17.05 -8.49
CA SER A 296 12.98 -17.60 -8.72
C SER A 296 12.74 -17.87 -10.20
N SER A 297 11.71 -18.65 -10.54
CA SER A 297 11.28 -18.81 -11.95
C SER A 297 11.01 -17.46 -12.62
N ARG A 298 10.43 -16.50 -11.88
CA ARG A 298 10.16 -15.15 -12.39
C ARG A 298 11.46 -14.41 -12.73
N SER A 299 12.52 -14.52 -11.92
CA SER A 299 13.80 -13.84 -12.22
C SER A 299 14.44 -14.39 -13.49
N PHE A 300 14.37 -15.71 -13.74
CA PHE A 300 14.81 -16.30 -15.01
C PHE A 300 13.96 -15.85 -16.20
N THR A 301 12.63 -15.80 -16.04
CA THR A 301 11.73 -15.35 -17.11
C THR A 301 12.04 -13.91 -17.54
N VAL A 302 12.24 -13.00 -16.58
CA VAL A 302 12.53 -11.59 -16.88
C VAL A 302 13.84 -11.44 -17.62
N VAL A 303 14.88 -12.20 -17.28
CA VAL A 303 16.17 -12.19 -18.00
C VAL A 303 16.00 -12.75 -19.42
N SER A 304 15.27 -13.86 -19.60
CA SER A 304 15.02 -14.42 -20.96
C SER A 304 14.24 -13.46 -21.86
N PHE A 305 13.38 -12.58 -21.31
CA PHE A 305 12.73 -11.51 -22.07
C PHE A 305 13.72 -10.43 -22.51
N CYS A 306 14.77 -10.17 -21.72
CA CYS A 306 15.84 -9.30 -22.14
C CYS A 306 16.52 -9.83 -23.40
N ASP A 307 16.88 -11.13 -23.45
CA ASP A 307 17.54 -11.78 -24.58
C ASP A 307 16.67 -11.84 -25.85
N SER A 308 15.36 -12.14 -25.69
CA SER A 308 14.47 -12.40 -26.86
C SER A 308 14.10 -11.13 -27.64
N ASN A 309 14.21 -9.95 -27.06
CA ASN A 309 13.88 -8.70 -27.75
C ASN A 309 14.95 -8.26 -28.78
N TYR A 310 16.09 -8.97 -28.90
CA TYR A 310 17.19 -8.60 -29.76
C TYR A 310 17.51 -9.64 -30.88
N HIS A 311 16.80 -10.77 -30.91
CA HIS A 311 16.97 -11.78 -31.95
C HIS A 311 15.87 -11.74 -33.04
N THR A 312 15.01 -10.73 -33.03
CA THR A 312 14.01 -10.42 -34.05
C THR A 312 14.28 -9.04 -34.66
#